data_5dec38701896dc140c3f6cd1934414d3
#
_entry.id   5dec38701896dc140c3f6cd1934414d3
#
_cell.length_a   1.000
_cell.length_b   1.000
_cell.length_c   1.000
_cell.angle_alpha   90.00
_cell.angle_beta   90.00
_cell.angle_gamma   90.00
#
_symmetry.space_group_name_H-M   'P 1'
#
loop_
_entity.id
_entity.type
_entity.pdbx_description
1 polymer ?
#
loop_
_entity_poly.entity_id
_entity_poly.type
_entity_poly.pdbx_seq_one_letter_code
_entity_poly.pdbx_strand_id
1 'polypeptide(L)'
;MMAPYDRVGGLGNDGQLAEVTLNKDSKTDKTTESLVTNGGKVYGAPAVIETLVLYYNKDLLQEAPKTFGELEELAKDSKYDFADEDGKNTAFLADWTNFYYAYGLLSGNGGYVFGKDGTDPKDIGLNNQGAIDGIEYAKTWYAKWPKGLQDTKGAANFIQTQFQEGKTAAIIDGPWKAASLKEAKVNYGVATIPTLPNGKAYSAFGGGKAWVIPAGANHPEAAQKFVDFLTTTDQQKALYDKTNEVPANTEAREYAVGKNDELTAAVVKQFENAQPMPNISEMSTVWDPAATMLFDAVSGKKSAKDAADDAVKLIKETIEQKFGGK
;
A
#
# COMPACT_ATOMS: atom_id res chain seq x y z
N MET A 1 1.12 6.23 21.78
CA MET A 1 1.67 6.77 20.50
C MET A 1 1.06 5.99 19.34
N MET A 2 1.23 6.45 18.08
CA MET A 2 0.80 5.68 16.91
C MET A 2 2.01 4.99 16.26
N ALA A 3 1.78 3.79 15.71
CA ALA A 3 2.75 3.06 14.91
C ALA A 3 2.07 2.47 13.66
N PRO A 4 2.74 2.42 12.51
CA PRO A 4 2.22 1.72 11.34
C PRO A 4 2.17 0.20 11.59
N TYR A 5 1.20 -0.48 11.00
CA TYR A 5 0.91 -1.89 11.28
C TYR A 5 2.11 -2.82 11.03
N ASP A 6 2.89 -2.58 9.97
CA ASP A 6 4.08 -3.38 9.64
C ASP A 6 5.17 -3.37 10.72
N ARG A 7 5.09 -2.45 11.67
CA ARG A 7 6.05 -2.33 12.78
C ARG A 7 5.53 -2.92 14.09
N VAL A 8 4.22 -3.00 14.25
CA VAL A 8 3.60 -3.32 15.56
C VAL A 8 4.01 -4.70 16.05
N GLY A 9 3.91 -5.72 15.20
CA GLY A 9 4.24 -7.09 15.60
C GLY A 9 5.73 -7.29 15.93
N GLY A 10 6.62 -6.74 15.08
CA GLY A 10 8.07 -6.79 15.31
C GLY A 10 8.49 -6.09 16.59
N LEU A 11 8.01 -4.86 16.80
CA LEU A 11 8.28 -4.09 18.03
C LEU A 11 7.73 -4.80 19.28
N GLY A 12 6.58 -5.46 19.16
CA GLY A 12 6.02 -6.27 20.25
C GLY A 12 6.89 -7.46 20.59
N ASN A 13 7.30 -8.24 19.60
CA ASN A 13 8.20 -9.39 19.80
C ASN A 13 9.57 -9.00 20.37
N ASP A 14 10.07 -7.84 20.00
CA ASP A 14 11.34 -7.30 20.53
C ASP A 14 11.20 -6.68 21.93
N GLY A 15 9.99 -6.79 22.54
CA GLY A 15 9.72 -6.32 23.90
C GLY A 15 9.68 -4.78 24.02
N GLN A 16 9.50 -4.06 22.92
CA GLN A 16 9.42 -2.59 22.91
C GLN A 16 7.98 -2.08 23.14
N LEU A 17 6.98 -2.91 22.87
CA LEU A 17 5.57 -2.60 23.09
C LEU A 17 4.97 -3.52 24.16
N ALA A 18 4.06 -2.96 24.96
CA ALA A 18 3.21 -3.71 25.86
C ALA A 18 2.09 -4.40 25.06
N GLU A 19 1.64 -5.57 25.54
CA GLU A 19 0.44 -6.20 25.05
C GLU A 19 -0.78 -5.33 25.36
N VAL A 20 -1.70 -5.21 24.39
CA VAL A 20 -2.91 -4.39 24.46
C VAL A 20 -4.13 -5.29 24.44
N THR A 21 -5.12 -5.00 25.26
CA THR A 21 -6.44 -5.65 25.18
C THR A 21 -7.36 -4.82 24.29
N LEU A 22 -7.92 -5.43 23.24
CA LEU A 22 -8.90 -4.73 22.41
C LEU A 22 -10.24 -4.58 23.15
N ASN A 23 -10.71 -3.36 23.26
CA ASN A 23 -12.03 -3.06 23.81
C ASN A 23 -13.12 -3.60 22.87
N LYS A 24 -14.24 -4.08 23.42
CA LYS A 24 -15.41 -4.51 22.62
C LYS A 24 -15.99 -3.37 21.78
N ASP A 25 -15.89 -2.14 22.23
CA ASP A 25 -16.36 -0.95 21.54
C ASP A 25 -15.42 -0.50 20.42
N SER A 26 -14.24 -1.12 20.26
CA SER A 26 -13.34 -0.89 19.14
C SER A 26 -13.92 -1.41 17.81
N LYS A 27 -14.86 -2.36 17.87
CA LYS A 27 -15.57 -2.92 16.69
C LYS A 27 -14.62 -3.28 15.55
N THR A 28 -13.44 -3.83 15.89
CA THR A 28 -12.41 -4.18 14.92
C THR A 28 -12.77 -5.48 14.20
N ASP A 29 -12.62 -5.54 12.88
CA ASP A 29 -12.76 -6.79 12.13
C ASP A 29 -11.51 -7.66 12.25
N LYS A 30 -11.65 -8.97 11.93
CA LYS A 30 -10.57 -9.95 12.06
C LYS A 30 -9.35 -9.62 11.19
N THR A 31 -9.55 -9.06 10.00
CA THR A 31 -8.46 -8.66 9.11
C THR A 31 -7.64 -7.57 9.74
N THR A 32 -8.29 -6.52 10.22
CA THR A 32 -7.62 -5.39 10.88
C THR A 32 -6.94 -5.82 12.19
N GLU A 33 -7.58 -6.72 12.97
CA GLU A 33 -6.98 -7.27 14.19
C GLU A 33 -5.72 -8.10 13.90
N SER A 34 -5.70 -8.85 12.79
CA SER A 34 -4.51 -9.63 12.39
C SER A 34 -3.29 -8.76 12.12
N LEU A 35 -3.48 -7.50 11.66
CA LEU A 35 -2.41 -6.55 11.37
C LEU A 35 -1.66 -6.04 12.63
N VAL A 36 -2.23 -6.25 13.82
CA VAL A 36 -1.64 -5.84 15.11
C VAL A 36 -1.34 -7.02 16.02
N THR A 37 -1.58 -8.25 15.54
CA THR A 37 -1.38 -9.49 16.29
C THR A 37 -0.14 -10.21 15.80
N ASN A 38 0.73 -10.62 16.73
CA ASN A 38 1.89 -11.45 16.43
C ASN A 38 2.10 -12.46 17.56
N GLY A 39 2.38 -13.73 17.21
CA GLY A 39 2.53 -14.82 18.19
C GLY A 39 1.31 -15.02 19.11
N GLY A 40 0.11 -14.68 18.62
CA GLY A 40 -1.13 -14.77 19.41
C GLY A 40 -1.34 -13.63 20.40
N LYS A 41 -0.48 -12.60 20.40
CA LYS A 41 -0.57 -11.43 21.26
C LYS A 41 -0.88 -10.19 20.43
N VAL A 42 -1.71 -9.32 20.95
CA VAL A 42 -2.08 -8.03 20.34
C VAL A 42 -1.19 -6.94 20.90
N TYR A 43 -0.48 -6.22 20.04
CA TYR A 43 0.47 -5.17 20.43
C TYR A 43 0.04 -3.75 20.06
N GLY A 44 -1.16 -3.61 19.52
CA GLY A 44 -1.72 -2.29 19.20
C GLY A 44 -3.22 -2.33 19.03
N ALA A 45 -3.87 -1.21 19.24
CA ALA A 45 -5.29 -1.04 18.98
C ALA A 45 -5.49 -0.29 17.66
N PRO A 46 -6.13 -0.88 16.64
CA PRO A 46 -6.30 -0.29 15.33
C PRO A 46 -6.97 1.09 15.38
N ALA A 47 -6.39 2.06 14.70
CA ALA A 47 -6.91 3.42 14.60
C ALA A 47 -7.49 3.72 13.23
N VAL A 48 -6.73 3.46 12.17
CA VAL A 48 -7.11 3.73 10.78
C VAL A 48 -6.68 2.60 9.86
N ILE A 49 -7.36 2.45 8.74
CA ILE A 49 -6.95 1.58 7.64
C ILE A 49 -6.49 2.41 6.45
N GLU A 50 -5.51 1.91 5.71
CA GLU A 50 -4.94 2.54 4.53
C GLU A 50 -4.68 1.47 3.45
N THR A 51 -4.90 1.83 2.19
CA THR A 51 -4.44 1.10 1.02
C THR A 51 -4.31 2.06 -0.16
N LEU A 52 -3.68 1.62 -1.25
CA LEU A 52 -3.60 2.40 -2.48
C LEU A 52 -4.96 2.44 -3.18
N VAL A 53 -5.21 3.54 -3.91
CA VAL A 53 -6.40 3.77 -4.71
C VAL A 53 -6.01 4.37 -6.06
N LEU A 54 -6.95 4.44 -7.00
CA LEU A 54 -6.80 5.16 -8.24
C LEU A 54 -7.31 6.60 -8.05
N TYR A 55 -6.47 7.57 -8.38
CA TYR A 55 -6.89 8.95 -8.64
C TYR A 55 -7.02 9.16 -10.14
N TYR A 56 -8.10 9.79 -10.60
CA TYR A 56 -8.28 10.13 -12.00
C TYR A 56 -8.69 11.61 -12.16
N ASN A 57 -8.25 12.24 -13.23
CA ASN A 57 -8.54 13.62 -13.52
C ASN A 57 -9.90 13.73 -14.23
N LYS A 58 -10.90 14.37 -13.57
CA LYS A 58 -12.25 14.53 -14.09
C LYS A 58 -12.36 15.49 -15.28
N ASP A 59 -11.33 16.31 -15.52
CA ASP A 59 -11.27 17.17 -16.72
C ASP A 59 -10.83 16.36 -17.96
N LEU A 60 -10.22 15.20 -17.76
CA LEU A 60 -9.72 14.34 -18.81
C LEU A 60 -10.56 13.07 -19.02
N LEU A 61 -11.17 12.56 -17.95
CA LEU A 61 -11.98 11.34 -17.94
C LEU A 61 -13.32 11.58 -17.27
N GLN A 62 -14.40 11.17 -17.94
CA GLN A 62 -15.77 11.27 -17.39
C GLN A 62 -16.01 10.24 -16.26
N GLU A 63 -15.38 9.06 -16.38
CA GLU A 63 -15.49 7.95 -15.43
C GLU A 63 -14.09 7.37 -15.13
N ALA A 64 -13.95 6.77 -13.96
CA ALA A 64 -12.75 6.03 -13.61
C ALA A 64 -12.59 4.78 -14.49
N PRO A 65 -11.38 4.49 -14.99
CA PRO A 65 -11.08 3.22 -15.66
C PRO A 65 -11.34 2.02 -14.74
N LYS A 66 -11.93 0.96 -15.27
CA LYS A 66 -12.31 -0.26 -14.53
C LYS A 66 -11.34 -1.41 -14.74
N THR A 67 -10.58 -1.38 -15.83
CA THR A 67 -9.60 -2.40 -16.20
C THR A 67 -8.28 -1.76 -16.61
N PHE A 68 -7.17 -2.48 -16.42
CA PHE A 68 -5.89 -2.04 -16.96
C PHE A 68 -5.88 -1.98 -18.49
N GLY A 69 -6.73 -2.77 -19.16
CA GLY A 69 -6.92 -2.66 -20.61
C GLY A 69 -7.45 -1.27 -21.03
N GLU A 70 -8.35 -0.67 -20.27
CA GLU A 70 -8.79 0.72 -20.51
C GLU A 70 -7.66 1.73 -20.33
N LEU A 71 -6.78 1.54 -19.32
CA LEU A 71 -5.58 2.37 -19.16
C LEU A 71 -4.59 2.18 -20.33
N GLU A 72 -4.45 0.96 -20.85
CA GLU A 72 -3.62 0.67 -22.02
C GLU A 72 -4.15 1.33 -23.30
N GLU A 73 -5.48 1.42 -23.46
CA GLU A 73 -6.09 2.17 -24.57
C GLU A 73 -5.85 3.67 -24.42
N LEU A 74 -5.98 4.24 -23.20
CA LEU A 74 -5.65 5.65 -22.95
C LEU A 74 -4.20 5.96 -23.30
N ALA A 75 -3.28 5.03 -23.04
CA ALA A 75 -1.86 5.20 -23.36
C ALA A 75 -1.53 5.19 -24.86
N LYS A 76 -2.53 4.96 -25.72
CA LYS A 76 -2.38 5.08 -27.20
C LYS A 76 -2.85 6.45 -27.72
N ASP A 77 -3.49 7.26 -26.89
CA ASP A 77 -3.99 8.58 -27.27
C ASP A 77 -2.83 9.58 -27.25
N SER A 78 -2.52 10.16 -28.41
CA SER A 78 -1.43 11.11 -28.60
C SER A 78 -1.56 12.40 -27.78
N LYS A 79 -2.73 12.72 -27.26
CA LYS A 79 -2.90 13.86 -26.36
C LYS A 79 -2.10 13.74 -25.05
N TYR A 80 -1.70 12.50 -24.71
CA TYR A 80 -0.88 12.21 -23.53
C TYR A 80 0.59 11.93 -23.87
N ASP A 81 0.99 12.17 -25.13
CA ASP A 81 2.39 12.01 -25.52
C ASP A 81 3.27 12.98 -24.74
N PHE A 82 4.37 12.47 -24.23
CA PHE A 82 5.30 13.25 -23.43
C PHE A 82 6.24 14.03 -24.35
N ALA A 83 6.09 15.35 -24.36
CA ALA A 83 6.75 16.22 -25.34
C ALA A 83 8.29 16.17 -25.31
N ASP A 84 8.86 15.87 -24.13
CA ASP A 84 10.33 15.90 -23.93
C ASP A 84 11.01 14.56 -24.29
N GLU A 85 10.24 13.50 -24.59
CA GLU A 85 10.79 12.17 -24.91
C GLU A 85 9.88 11.44 -25.91
N ASP A 86 10.37 11.30 -27.15
CA ASP A 86 9.63 10.71 -28.25
C ASP A 86 9.17 9.27 -27.97
N GLY A 87 7.95 8.94 -28.37
CA GLY A 87 7.34 7.63 -28.16
C GLY A 87 6.99 7.31 -26.68
N LYS A 88 6.99 8.32 -25.79
CA LYS A 88 6.58 8.20 -24.39
C LYS A 88 5.24 8.84 -24.14
N ASN A 89 4.50 8.28 -23.19
CA ASN A 89 3.13 8.67 -22.88
C ASN A 89 2.90 8.74 -21.37
N THR A 90 2.10 9.69 -20.93
CA THR A 90 1.81 9.96 -19.53
C THR A 90 0.33 9.78 -19.14
N ALA A 91 -0.47 9.11 -19.97
CA ALA A 91 -1.90 8.92 -19.68
C ALA A 91 -2.16 8.28 -18.30
N PHE A 92 -1.37 7.29 -17.95
CA PHE A 92 -1.38 6.62 -16.65
C PHE A 92 0.04 6.53 -16.11
N LEU A 93 0.22 6.86 -14.82
CA LEU A 93 1.52 6.78 -14.15
C LEU A 93 1.38 6.12 -12.77
N ALA A 94 2.39 5.32 -12.41
CA ALA A 94 2.53 4.72 -11.08
C ALA A 94 4.01 4.53 -10.73
N ASP A 95 4.37 4.67 -9.46
CA ASP A 95 5.75 4.44 -8.99
C ASP A 95 5.98 2.96 -8.68
N TRP A 96 6.18 2.15 -9.71
CA TRP A 96 6.43 0.72 -9.55
C TRP A 96 7.91 0.34 -9.37
N THR A 97 8.80 1.30 -9.18
CA THR A 97 10.12 1.05 -8.58
C THR A 97 10.05 1.03 -7.05
N ASN A 98 8.99 1.57 -6.47
CA ASN A 98 8.67 1.47 -5.05
C ASN A 98 7.84 0.20 -4.78
N PHE A 99 8.39 -0.71 -3.99
CA PHE A 99 7.77 -2.00 -3.72
C PHE A 99 6.38 -1.89 -3.07
N TYR A 100 6.14 -0.89 -2.23
CA TYR A 100 4.82 -0.67 -1.64
C TYR A 100 3.74 -0.44 -2.71
N TYR A 101 4.08 0.34 -3.75
CA TYR A 101 3.17 0.59 -4.86
C TYR A 101 3.08 -0.59 -5.83
N ALA A 102 4.18 -1.26 -6.12
CA ALA A 102 4.21 -2.36 -7.09
C ALA A 102 3.61 -3.66 -6.57
N TYR A 103 3.56 -3.85 -5.25
CA TYR A 103 3.15 -5.13 -4.66
C TYR A 103 1.81 -5.64 -5.18
N GLY A 104 0.86 -4.74 -5.43
CA GLY A 104 -0.46 -5.12 -5.97
C GLY A 104 -0.42 -5.79 -7.34
N LEU A 105 0.60 -5.50 -8.19
CA LEU A 105 0.82 -6.23 -9.43
C LEU A 105 1.27 -7.66 -9.15
N LEU A 106 2.21 -7.83 -8.23
CA LEU A 106 2.79 -9.13 -7.91
C LEU A 106 1.74 -10.02 -7.26
N SER A 107 1.07 -9.52 -6.23
CA SER A 107 0.09 -10.27 -5.45
C SER A 107 -1.18 -10.59 -6.24
N GLY A 108 -1.65 -9.67 -7.09
CA GLY A 108 -2.77 -9.91 -7.99
C GLY A 108 -2.49 -10.98 -9.06
N ASN A 109 -1.22 -11.28 -9.32
CA ASN A 109 -0.79 -12.40 -10.15
C ASN A 109 -0.43 -13.67 -9.34
N GLY A 110 -0.46 -13.61 -8.01
CA GLY A 110 -0.21 -14.76 -7.14
C GLY A 110 1.18 -14.77 -6.49
N GLY A 111 1.93 -13.67 -6.58
CA GLY A 111 3.12 -13.42 -5.77
C GLY A 111 2.75 -13.12 -4.32
N TYR A 112 3.65 -13.36 -3.39
CA TYR A 112 3.46 -13.00 -1.97
C TYR A 112 4.82 -12.73 -1.33
N VAL A 113 4.81 -12.00 -0.20
CA VAL A 113 6.07 -11.76 0.54
C VAL A 113 6.44 -13.02 1.30
N PHE A 114 5.63 -13.40 2.28
CA PHE A 114 5.85 -14.57 3.12
C PHE A 114 4.64 -15.51 3.08
N GLY A 115 4.90 -16.81 3.13
CA GLY A 115 3.86 -17.85 3.21
C GLY A 115 3.02 -17.78 4.48
N LYS A 116 1.97 -18.61 4.56
CA LYS A 116 1.03 -18.64 5.69
C LYS A 116 0.51 -17.27 6.08
N ASP A 117 -0.04 -16.55 5.09
CA ASP A 117 -0.62 -15.21 5.28
C ASP A 117 0.38 -14.19 5.88
N GLY A 118 1.63 -14.26 5.45
CA GLY A 118 2.67 -13.31 5.85
C GLY A 118 3.43 -13.67 7.13
N THR A 119 3.25 -14.86 7.68
CA THR A 119 3.85 -15.28 8.95
C THR A 119 4.99 -16.29 8.84
N ASP A 120 5.24 -16.87 7.65
CA ASP A 120 6.32 -17.84 7.42
C ASP A 120 7.46 -17.23 6.59
N PRO A 121 8.51 -16.66 7.24
CA PRO A 121 9.61 -16.00 6.54
C PRO A 121 10.55 -16.98 5.80
N LYS A 122 10.35 -18.29 5.94
CA LYS A 122 11.10 -19.30 5.18
C LYS A 122 10.51 -19.55 3.80
N ASP A 123 9.23 -19.25 3.62
CA ASP A 123 8.51 -19.33 2.34
C ASP A 123 8.35 -17.93 1.77
N ILE A 124 9.13 -17.60 0.73
CA ILE A 124 9.14 -16.29 0.07
C ILE A 124 8.70 -16.45 -1.37
N GLY A 125 7.56 -15.84 -1.72
CA GLY A 125 6.92 -15.95 -3.03
C GLY A 125 7.20 -14.79 -3.97
N LEU A 126 8.23 -13.98 -3.73
CA LEU A 126 8.60 -12.84 -4.60
C LEU A 126 9.31 -13.26 -5.89
N ASN A 127 9.69 -14.53 -6.04
CA ASN A 127 10.25 -15.11 -7.26
C ASN A 127 9.41 -16.27 -7.83
N ASN A 128 8.18 -16.45 -7.37
CA ASN A 128 7.27 -17.39 -8.00
C ASN A 128 6.80 -16.85 -9.38
N GLN A 129 6.17 -17.69 -10.18
CA GLN A 129 5.75 -17.28 -11.52
C GLN A 129 4.82 -16.07 -11.51
N GLY A 130 3.89 -15.98 -10.56
CA GLY A 130 2.98 -14.85 -10.44
C GLY A 130 3.69 -13.53 -10.14
N ALA A 131 4.70 -13.54 -9.27
CA ALA A 131 5.51 -12.35 -9.02
C ALA A 131 6.29 -11.93 -10.28
N ILE A 132 6.89 -12.90 -10.99
CA ILE A 132 7.61 -12.66 -12.24
C ILE A 132 6.66 -12.06 -13.29
N ASP A 133 5.46 -12.60 -13.48
CA ASP A 133 4.46 -12.09 -14.41
C ASP A 133 4.05 -10.64 -14.08
N GLY A 134 3.89 -10.31 -12.79
CA GLY A 134 3.62 -8.95 -12.34
C GLY A 134 4.75 -7.98 -12.66
N ILE A 135 6.01 -8.39 -12.48
CA ILE A 135 7.20 -7.60 -12.83
C ILE A 135 7.30 -7.40 -14.35
N GLU A 136 7.09 -8.45 -15.15
CA GLU A 136 7.10 -8.35 -16.62
C GLU A 136 5.98 -7.41 -17.10
N TYR A 137 4.82 -7.42 -16.47
CA TYR A 137 3.75 -6.48 -16.77
C TYR A 137 4.17 -5.03 -16.46
N ALA A 138 4.81 -4.79 -15.32
CA ALA A 138 5.36 -3.46 -15.01
C ALA A 138 6.35 -2.98 -16.08
N LYS A 139 7.23 -3.85 -16.58
CA LYS A 139 8.17 -3.52 -17.66
C LYS A 139 7.48 -3.02 -18.93
N THR A 140 6.31 -3.57 -19.27
CA THR A 140 5.56 -3.10 -20.45
C THR A 140 5.11 -1.65 -20.33
N TRP A 141 4.83 -1.20 -19.11
CA TRP A 141 4.49 0.19 -18.81
C TRP A 141 5.72 1.09 -18.82
N TYR A 142 6.83 0.68 -18.19
CA TYR A 142 8.08 1.44 -18.23
C TYR A 142 8.63 1.61 -19.65
N ALA A 143 8.32 0.68 -20.57
CA ALA A 143 8.63 0.85 -21.98
C ALA A 143 7.87 2.02 -22.63
N LYS A 144 6.68 2.37 -22.12
CA LYS A 144 5.83 3.47 -22.59
C LYS A 144 6.05 4.77 -21.82
N TRP A 145 6.47 4.70 -20.57
CA TRP A 145 6.64 5.85 -19.69
C TRP A 145 7.95 6.60 -19.92
N PRO A 146 7.99 7.91 -19.62
CA PRO A 146 9.24 8.67 -19.63
C PRO A 146 10.30 8.05 -18.72
N LYS A 147 11.57 8.18 -19.09
CA LYS A 147 12.70 7.63 -18.32
C LYS A 147 12.80 8.19 -16.90
N GLY A 148 12.26 9.38 -16.66
CA GLY A 148 12.17 9.96 -15.32
C GLY A 148 11.45 9.09 -14.30
N LEU A 149 10.55 8.19 -14.75
CA LEU A 149 9.88 7.20 -13.88
C LEU A 149 10.83 6.10 -13.36
N GLN A 150 12.01 5.93 -13.95
CA GLN A 150 13.05 5.02 -13.46
C GLN A 150 13.94 5.66 -12.37
N ASP A 151 13.81 6.97 -12.14
CA ASP A 151 14.49 7.62 -11.01
C ASP A 151 13.73 7.35 -9.72
N THR A 152 14.23 6.41 -8.92
CA THR A 152 13.62 5.99 -7.65
C THR A 152 13.45 7.11 -6.62
N LYS A 153 14.14 8.25 -6.78
CA LYS A 153 14.03 9.42 -5.91
C LYS A 153 13.10 10.49 -6.48
N GLY A 154 13.03 10.58 -7.79
CA GLY A 154 12.27 11.61 -8.51
C GLY A 154 10.88 11.17 -8.97
N ALA A 155 10.63 9.86 -9.12
CA ALA A 155 9.41 9.33 -9.72
C ALA A 155 8.13 9.86 -9.06
N ALA A 156 8.04 9.84 -7.74
CA ALA A 156 6.86 10.31 -7.02
C ALA A 156 6.56 11.79 -7.28
N ASN A 157 7.59 12.64 -7.33
CA ASN A 157 7.45 14.07 -7.64
C ASN A 157 7.06 14.29 -9.10
N PHE A 158 7.64 13.52 -10.01
CA PHE A 158 7.28 13.57 -11.44
C PHE A 158 5.80 13.23 -11.63
N ILE A 159 5.33 12.11 -11.08
CA ILE A 159 3.92 11.68 -11.13
C ILE A 159 3.00 12.77 -10.59
N GLN A 160 3.33 13.31 -9.42
CA GLN A 160 2.55 14.37 -8.80
C GLN A 160 2.45 15.60 -9.70
N THR A 161 3.57 16.07 -10.24
CA THR A 161 3.62 17.24 -11.11
C THR A 161 2.78 17.03 -12.39
N GLN A 162 2.96 15.89 -13.07
CA GLN A 162 2.21 15.59 -14.29
C GLN A 162 0.69 15.51 -14.03
N PHE A 163 0.28 14.96 -12.90
CA PHE A 163 -1.14 14.88 -12.55
C PHE A 163 -1.71 16.26 -12.15
N GLN A 164 -0.97 17.06 -11.37
CA GLN A 164 -1.39 18.40 -10.97
C GLN A 164 -1.48 19.37 -12.14
N GLU A 165 -0.62 19.22 -13.14
CA GLU A 165 -0.64 20.01 -14.38
C GLU A 165 -1.69 19.54 -15.40
N GLY A 166 -2.48 18.51 -15.10
CA GLY A 166 -3.50 17.97 -16.00
C GLY A 166 -2.94 17.22 -17.22
N LYS A 167 -1.70 16.75 -17.14
CA LYS A 167 -1.02 16.02 -18.21
C LYS A 167 -1.16 14.50 -18.09
N THR A 168 -1.73 14.02 -16.98
CA THR A 168 -1.93 12.61 -16.67
C THR A 168 -3.39 12.37 -16.31
N ALA A 169 -4.00 11.35 -16.93
CA ALA A 169 -5.40 11.04 -16.72
C ALA A 169 -5.64 10.25 -15.43
N ALA A 170 -4.72 9.36 -15.04
CA ALA A 170 -4.87 8.56 -13.83
C ALA A 170 -3.53 8.21 -13.19
N ILE A 171 -3.53 8.11 -11.86
CA ILE A 171 -2.37 7.67 -11.05
C ILE A 171 -2.80 6.72 -9.95
N ILE A 172 -1.90 5.86 -9.50
CA ILE A 172 -2.06 5.07 -8.28
C ILE A 172 -1.32 5.78 -7.15
N ASP A 173 -2.04 6.10 -6.06
CA ASP A 173 -1.43 6.66 -4.85
C ASP A 173 -2.31 6.33 -3.62
N GLY A 174 -1.85 6.70 -2.42
CA GLY A 174 -2.61 6.47 -1.19
C GLY A 174 -3.47 7.66 -0.78
N PRO A 175 -4.26 7.50 0.31
CA PRO A 175 -5.16 8.56 0.81
C PRO A 175 -4.44 9.87 1.16
N TRP A 176 -3.16 9.79 1.54
CA TRP A 176 -2.31 10.95 1.84
C TRP A 176 -2.14 11.93 0.69
N LYS A 177 -2.37 11.50 -0.56
CA LYS A 177 -2.27 12.35 -1.75
C LYS A 177 -3.40 13.38 -1.84
N ALA A 178 -4.58 13.08 -1.30
CA ALA A 178 -5.77 13.90 -1.44
C ALA A 178 -5.57 15.35 -1.00
N ALA A 179 -4.86 15.58 0.11
CA ALA A 179 -4.61 16.92 0.64
C ALA A 179 -3.84 17.80 -0.36
N SER A 180 -2.76 17.29 -0.94
CA SER A 180 -1.93 18.01 -1.91
C SER A 180 -2.65 18.29 -3.24
N LEU A 181 -3.50 17.35 -3.68
CA LEU A 181 -4.33 17.52 -4.89
C LEU A 181 -5.42 18.59 -4.67
N LYS A 182 -6.03 18.61 -3.49
CA LYS A 182 -7.02 19.63 -3.11
C LYS A 182 -6.37 21.03 -3.03
N GLU A 183 -5.19 21.13 -2.44
CA GLU A 183 -4.43 22.39 -2.37
C GLU A 183 -4.07 22.90 -3.77
N ALA A 184 -3.66 22.00 -4.68
CA ALA A 184 -3.38 22.30 -6.08
C ALA A 184 -4.65 22.54 -6.92
N LYS A 185 -5.86 22.42 -6.33
CA LYS A 185 -7.15 22.61 -6.99
C LYS A 185 -7.37 21.71 -8.21
N VAL A 186 -6.82 20.50 -8.18
CA VAL A 186 -7.05 19.49 -9.21
C VAL A 186 -8.50 19.00 -9.12
N ASN A 187 -9.19 18.93 -10.25
CA ASN A 187 -10.52 18.32 -10.35
C ASN A 187 -10.37 16.80 -10.48
N TYR A 188 -10.22 16.10 -9.36
CA TYR A 188 -9.99 14.66 -9.35
C TYR A 188 -11.18 13.87 -8.83
N GLY A 189 -11.25 12.61 -9.23
CA GLY A 189 -12.07 11.58 -8.60
C GLY A 189 -11.18 10.47 -8.03
N VAL A 190 -11.76 9.66 -7.15
CA VAL A 190 -11.08 8.52 -6.55
C VAL A 190 -11.92 7.26 -6.77
N ALA A 191 -11.25 6.17 -7.13
CA ALA A 191 -11.89 4.87 -7.37
C ALA A 191 -10.98 3.73 -6.89
N THR A 192 -11.51 2.51 -6.89
CA THR A 192 -10.68 1.30 -6.77
C THR A 192 -9.71 1.23 -7.93
N ILE A 193 -8.53 0.66 -7.69
CA ILE A 193 -7.56 0.39 -8.75
C ILE A 193 -8.19 -0.61 -9.73
N PRO A 194 -8.05 -0.39 -11.05
CA PRO A 194 -8.61 -1.26 -12.08
C PRO A 194 -8.19 -2.73 -11.93
N THR A 195 -9.00 -3.63 -12.48
CA THR A 195 -8.64 -5.05 -12.53
C THR A 195 -7.48 -5.30 -13.49
N LEU A 196 -6.58 -6.19 -13.08
CA LEU A 196 -5.43 -6.61 -13.87
C LEU A 196 -5.85 -7.35 -15.16
N PRO A 197 -4.95 -7.49 -16.16
CA PRO A 197 -5.26 -8.22 -17.39
C PRO A 197 -5.72 -9.67 -17.20
N ASN A 198 -5.34 -10.30 -16.08
CA ASN A 198 -5.78 -11.64 -15.70
C ASN A 198 -7.21 -11.66 -15.07
N GLY A 199 -7.90 -10.52 -15.00
CA GLY A 199 -9.22 -10.36 -14.42
C GLY A 199 -9.25 -10.29 -12.89
N LYS A 200 -8.10 -10.36 -12.21
CA LYS A 200 -8.00 -10.27 -10.75
C LYS A 200 -7.83 -8.83 -10.29
N ALA A 201 -8.12 -8.60 -9.01
CA ALA A 201 -7.89 -7.31 -8.38
C ALA A 201 -6.40 -6.98 -8.27
N TYR A 202 -6.07 -5.69 -8.36
CA TYR A 202 -4.80 -5.15 -7.89
C TYR A 202 -4.78 -5.23 -6.36
N SER A 203 -4.16 -6.27 -5.81
CA SER A 203 -4.21 -6.59 -4.38
C SER A 203 -3.07 -5.88 -3.63
N ALA A 204 -3.17 -4.55 -3.50
CA ALA A 204 -2.19 -3.74 -2.77
C ALA A 204 -2.07 -4.17 -1.30
N PHE A 205 -1.03 -3.69 -0.61
CA PHE A 205 -0.96 -3.87 0.83
C PHE A 205 -2.15 -3.20 1.54
N GLY A 206 -2.79 -3.94 2.44
CA GLY A 206 -3.67 -3.42 3.47
C GLY A 206 -2.86 -3.08 4.70
N GLY A 207 -2.84 -1.81 5.04
CA GLY A 207 -2.09 -1.27 6.16
C GLY A 207 -2.91 -0.29 6.99
N GLY A 208 -2.22 0.57 7.70
CA GLY A 208 -2.80 1.61 8.55
C GLY A 208 -1.94 1.87 9.77
N LYS A 209 -2.57 2.41 10.80
CA LYS A 209 -1.90 2.81 12.03
C LYS A 209 -2.66 2.31 13.25
N ALA A 210 -1.92 1.92 14.27
CA ALA A 210 -2.46 1.51 15.57
C ALA A 210 -1.99 2.44 16.69
N TRP A 211 -2.82 2.58 17.71
CA TRP A 211 -2.41 3.10 19.00
C TRP A 211 -1.62 2.02 19.73
N VAL A 212 -0.40 2.34 20.15
CA VAL A 212 0.50 1.41 20.83
C VAL A 212 0.94 1.96 22.17
N ILE A 213 1.25 1.06 23.11
CA ILE A 213 1.74 1.39 24.45
C ILE A 213 3.20 0.93 24.53
N PRO A 214 4.19 1.83 24.74
CA PRO A 214 5.56 1.42 24.97
C PRO A 214 5.68 0.49 26.19
N ALA A 215 6.53 -0.54 26.11
CA ALA A 215 6.73 -1.48 27.23
C ALA A 215 7.21 -0.80 28.53
N GLY A 216 7.97 0.29 28.39
CA GLY A 216 8.45 1.10 29.54
C GLY A 216 7.49 2.20 29.99
N ALA A 217 6.19 2.14 29.67
CA ALA A 217 5.22 3.15 30.10
C ALA A 217 5.11 3.19 31.63
N ASN A 218 5.22 4.38 32.23
CA ASN A 218 5.14 4.56 33.69
C ASN A 218 3.73 4.26 34.24
N HIS A 219 2.68 4.40 33.42
CA HIS A 219 1.28 4.21 33.81
C HIS A 219 0.55 3.35 32.77
N PRO A 220 0.86 2.04 32.65
CA PRO A 220 0.31 1.19 31.60
C PRO A 220 -1.21 1.03 31.66
N GLU A 221 -1.80 0.95 32.86
CA GLU A 221 -3.26 0.86 33.00
C GLU A 221 -3.99 2.15 32.54
N ALA A 222 -3.42 3.31 32.82
CA ALA A 222 -3.97 4.58 32.35
C ALA A 222 -3.80 4.70 30.81
N ALA A 223 -2.68 4.24 30.27
CA ALA A 223 -2.45 4.18 28.83
C ALA A 223 -3.44 3.25 28.14
N GLN A 224 -3.74 2.07 28.73
CA GLN A 224 -4.75 1.15 28.21
C GLN A 224 -6.15 1.81 28.18
N LYS A 225 -6.57 2.44 29.27
CA LYS A 225 -7.86 3.16 29.32
C LYS A 225 -7.94 4.28 28.27
N PHE A 226 -6.83 4.96 28.02
CA PHE A 226 -6.78 6.00 26.99
C PHE A 226 -6.88 5.41 25.58
N VAL A 227 -6.21 4.30 25.31
CA VAL A 227 -6.32 3.55 24.05
C VAL A 227 -7.75 3.05 23.85
N ASP A 228 -8.38 2.49 24.91
CA ASP A 228 -9.77 2.06 24.88
C ASP A 228 -10.72 3.20 24.51
N PHE A 229 -10.51 4.38 25.07
CA PHE A 229 -11.29 5.58 24.74
C PHE A 229 -11.10 5.99 23.29
N LEU A 230 -9.85 6.05 22.79
CA LEU A 230 -9.53 6.47 21.42
C LEU A 230 -10.07 5.54 20.33
N THR A 231 -10.34 4.28 20.67
CA THR A 231 -10.83 3.27 19.72
C THR A 231 -12.35 3.07 19.77
N THR A 232 -13.07 3.79 20.62
CA THR A 232 -14.54 3.79 20.60
C THR A 232 -15.07 4.33 19.29
N THR A 233 -16.27 3.91 18.89
CA THR A 233 -16.94 4.36 17.67
C THR A 233 -17.01 5.89 17.58
N ASP A 234 -17.38 6.57 18.67
CA ASP A 234 -17.53 8.03 18.67
C ASP A 234 -16.19 8.75 18.50
N GLN A 235 -15.12 8.25 19.11
CA GLN A 235 -13.80 8.87 18.96
C GLN A 235 -13.22 8.64 17.56
N GLN A 236 -13.45 7.48 16.96
CA GLN A 236 -13.02 7.22 15.60
C GLN A 236 -13.84 8.00 14.55
N LYS A 237 -15.14 8.23 14.78
CA LYS A 237 -15.92 9.19 13.98
C LYS A 237 -15.36 10.61 14.10
N ALA A 238 -15.04 11.05 15.32
CA ALA A 238 -14.45 12.37 15.54
C ALA A 238 -13.06 12.52 14.91
N LEU A 239 -12.25 11.45 14.91
CA LEU A 239 -10.96 11.42 14.20
C LEU A 239 -11.17 11.59 12.69
N TYR A 240 -12.09 10.81 12.11
CA TYR A 240 -12.43 10.90 10.69
C TYR A 240 -12.90 12.32 10.31
N ASP A 241 -13.84 12.91 11.07
CA ASP A 241 -14.36 14.25 10.78
C ASP A 241 -13.27 15.34 10.78
N LYS A 242 -12.15 15.10 11.46
CA LYS A 242 -11.02 16.04 11.53
C LYS A 242 -9.91 15.76 10.52
N THR A 243 -9.69 14.49 10.17
CA THR A 243 -8.49 14.07 9.42
C THR A 243 -8.80 13.46 8.06
N ASN A 244 -10.04 13.00 7.84
CA ASN A 244 -10.48 12.14 6.73
C ASN A 244 -9.70 10.81 6.64
N GLU A 245 -8.99 10.40 7.72
CA GLU A 245 -8.38 9.08 7.78
C GLU A 245 -9.46 8.01 8.02
N VAL A 246 -9.46 6.95 7.22
CA VAL A 246 -10.51 5.93 7.25
C VAL A 246 -10.46 5.11 8.54
N PRO A 247 -11.53 5.07 9.35
CA PRO A 247 -11.53 4.41 10.65
C PRO A 247 -11.29 2.90 10.57
N ALA A 248 -10.53 2.36 11.52
CA ALA A 248 -10.42 0.92 11.72
C ALA A 248 -11.68 0.30 12.38
N ASN A 249 -12.40 1.08 13.19
CA ASN A 249 -13.70 0.70 13.76
C ASN A 249 -14.75 0.58 12.65
N THR A 250 -15.41 -0.59 12.53
CA THR A 250 -16.34 -0.88 11.43
C THR A 250 -17.57 0.04 11.40
N GLU A 251 -18.15 0.37 12.56
CA GLU A 251 -19.30 1.29 12.64
C GLU A 251 -18.90 2.74 12.29
N ALA A 252 -17.71 3.17 12.72
CA ALA A 252 -17.18 4.48 12.33
C ALA A 252 -16.81 4.51 10.84
N ARG A 253 -16.40 3.38 10.27
CA ARG A 253 -16.15 3.23 8.82
C ARG A 253 -17.43 3.36 8.01
N GLU A 254 -18.53 2.73 8.45
CA GLU A 254 -19.87 2.89 7.83
C GLU A 254 -20.34 4.35 7.88
N TYR A 255 -20.13 5.03 9.02
CA TYR A 255 -20.39 6.46 9.13
C TYR A 255 -19.57 7.28 8.13
N ALA A 256 -18.28 6.98 8.00
CA ALA A 256 -17.38 7.67 7.07
C ALA A 256 -17.83 7.49 5.60
N VAL A 257 -18.19 6.26 5.20
CA VAL A 257 -18.76 5.97 3.87
C VAL A 257 -20.07 6.74 3.64
N GLY A 258 -20.91 6.87 4.66
CA GLY A 258 -22.17 7.62 4.61
C GLY A 258 -22.00 9.13 4.39
N LYS A 259 -20.79 9.68 4.50
CA LYS A 259 -20.50 11.10 4.16
C LYS A 259 -20.37 11.37 2.66
N ASN A 260 -20.51 10.33 1.81
CA ASN A 260 -20.36 10.41 0.36
C ASN A 260 -19.00 10.95 -0.11
N ASP A 261 -17.96 10.67 0.65
CA ASP A 261 -16.60 10.98 0.25
C ASP A 261 -16.04 9.87 -0.67
N GLU A 262 -15.73 10.23 -1.91
CA GLU A 262 -15.22 9.29 -2.92
C GLU A 262 -13.93 8.59 -2.45
N LEU A 263 -13.05 9.31 -1.76
CA LEU A 263 -11.80 8.75 -1.23
C LEU A 263 -12.07 7.65 -0.20
N THR A 264 -12.92 7.94 0.78
CA THR A 264 -13.28 6.97 1.81
C THR A 264 -13.93 5.73 1.22
N ALA A 265 -14.88 5.92 0.30
CA ALA A 265 -15.56 4.81 -0.38
C ALA A 265 -14.57 3.95 -1.18
N ALA A 266 -13.64 4.57 -1.92
CA ALA A 266 -12.62 3.87 -2.68
C ALA A 266 -11.64 3.10 -1.79
N VAL A 267 -11.16 3.71 -0.69
CA VAL A 267 -10.26 3.04 0.27
C VAL A 267 -10.93 1.84 0.91
N VAL A 268 -12.17 1.98 1.40
CA VAL A 268 -12.92 0.88 2.02
C VAL A 268 -13.12 -0.26 1.02
N LYS A 269 -13.53 0.07 -0.21
CA LYS A 269 -13.75 -0.95 -1.25
C LYS A 269 -12.46 -1.63 -1.72
N GLN A 270 -11.38 -0.87 -1.86
CA GLN A 270 -10.07 -1.42 -2.23
C GLN A 270 -9.49 -2.30 -1.13
N PHE A 271 -9.70 -1.93 0.14
CA PHE A 271 -9.21 -2.67 1.29
C PHE A 271 -9.82 -4.09 1.38
N GLU A 272 -11.02 -4.32 0.85
CA GLU A 272 -11.63 -5.66 0.76
C GLU A 272 -10.76 -6.66 -0.04
N ASN A 273 -9.94 -6.15 -0.99
CA ASN A 273 -9.05 -6.94 -1.84
C ASN A 273 -7.57 -6.78 -1.44
N ALA A 274 -7.28 -6.04 -0.39
CA ALA A 274 -5.91 -5.80 0.04
C ALA A 274 -5.30 -7.04 0.70
N GLN A 275 -3.98 -7.18 0.55
CA GLN A 275 -3.22 -8.20 1.26
C GLN A 275 -2.71 -7.63 2.58
N PRO A 276 -2.94 -8.30 3.71
CA PRO A 276 -2.37 -7.88 4.98
C PRO A 276 -0.84 -7.73 4.84
N MET A 277 -0.33 -6.57 5.23
CA MET A 277 1.12 -6.37 5.23
C MET A 277 1.75 -7.19 6.37
N PRO A 278 2.78 -8.04 6.09
CA PRO A 278 3.43 -8.81 7.13
C PRO A 278 3.94 -7.93 8.27
N ASN A 279 3.59 -8.27 9.50
CA ASN A 279 3.95 -7.51 10.70
C ASN A 279 5.03 -8.20 11.57
N ILE A 280 5.75 -9.14 10.98
CA ILE A 280 6.91 -9.81 11.61
C ILE A 280 8.19 -9.02 11.37
N SER A 281 9.18 -9.18 12.25
CA SER A 281 10.44 -8.41 12.22
C SER A 281 11.22 -8.61 10.91
N GLU A 282 11.10 -9.79 10.31
CA GLU A 282 11.74 -10.17 9.04
C GLU A 282 11.28 -9.31 7.86
N MET A 283 10.08 -8.71 7.91
CA MET A 283 9.60 -7.81 6.87
C MET A 283 10.55 -6.63 6.63
N SER A 284 11.29 -6.21 7.65
CA SER A 284 12.29 -5.15 7.53
C SER A 284 13.45 -5.49 6.56
N THR A 285 13.64 -6.75 6.22
CA THR A 285 14.68 -7.20 5.28
C THR A 285 14.22 -7.22 3.83
N VAL A 286 12.92 -7.02 3.58
CA VAL A 286 12.30 -7.18 2.25
C VAL A 286 12.38 -5.91 1.41
N TRP A 287 12.20 -4.74 2.01
CA TRP A 287 11.97 -3.48 1.30
C TRP A 287 13.07 -3.13 0.28
N ASP A 288 14.32 -3.08 0.71
CA ASP A 288 15.44 -2.70 -0.16
C ASP A 288 15.72 -3.73 -1.27
N PRO A 289 15.79 -5.05 -1.00
CA PRO A 289 15.94 -6.05 -2.05
C PRO A 289 14.78 -6.04 -3.06
N ALA A 290 13.54 -5.86 -2.60
CA ALA A 290 12.38 -5.82 -3.49
C ALA A 290 12.36 -4.55 -4.36
N ALA A 291 12.75 -3.39 -3.83
CA ALA A 291 12.92 -2.17 -4.62
C ALA A 291 14.03 -2.34 -5.67
N THR A 292 15.16 -2.94 -5.30
CA THR A 292 16.26 -3.25 -6.23
C THR A 292 15.82 -4.21 -7.34
N MET A 293 15.05 -5.25 -6.99
CA MET A 293 14.45 -6.20 -7.93
C MET A 293 13.63 -5.48 -9.00
N LEU A 294 12.71 -4.62 -8.56
CA LEU A 294 11.84 -3.86 -9.47
C LEU A 294 12.67 -2.94 -10.37
N PHE A 295 13.59 -2.17 -9.79
CA PHE A 295 14.44 -1.27 -10.55
C PHE A 295 15.30 -2.02 -11.59
N ASP A 296 16.00 -3.10 -11.20
CA ASP A 296 16.86 -3.88 -12.09
C ASP A 296 16.07 -4.49 -13.26
N ALA A 297 14.83 -4.93 -13.00
CA ALA A 297 13.96 -5.48 -14.03
C ALA A 297 13.42 -4.41 -14.98
N VAL A 298 12.83 -3.31 -14.46
CA VAL A 298 12.19 -2.29 -15.32
C VAL A 298 13.19 -1.44 -16.10
N SER A 299 14.42 -1.28 -15.59
CA SER A 299 15.52 -0.63 -16.30
C SER A 299 16.20 -1.52 -17.36
N GLY A 300 15.83 -2.81 -17.39
CA GLY A 300 16.44 -3.79 -18.30
C GLY A 300 17.84 -4.26 -17.90
N LYS A 301 18.30 -3.92 -16.69
CA LYS A 301 19.61 -4.35 -16.18
C LYS A 301 19.65 -5.87 -15.94
N LYS A 302 18.51 -6.47 -15.54
CA LYS A 302 18.32 -7.91 -15.39
C LYS A 302 16.99 -8.36 -15.97
N SER A 303 16.84 -9.66 -16.24
CA SER A 303 15.54 -10.25 -16.48
C SER A 303 14.69 -10.16 -15.19
N ALA A 304 13.36 -10.16 -15.31
CA ALA A 304 12.48 -10.18 -14.12
C ALA A 304 12.77 -11.38 -13.22
N LYS A 305 13.02 -12.54 -13.84
CA LYS A 305 13.37 -13.76 -13.12
C LYS A 305 14.67 -13.64 -12.34
N ASP A 306 15.76 -13.18 -12.98
CA ASP A 306 17.06 -13.07 -12.32
C ASP A 306 17.02 -12.01 -11.21
N ALA A 307 16.33 -10.89 -11.43
CA ALA A 307 16.15 -9.85 -10.42
C ALA A 307 15.37 -10.38 -9.20
N ALA A 308 14.30 -11.17 -9.44
CA ALA A 308 13.49 -11.76 -8.40
C ALA A 308 14.26 -12.85 -7.60
N ASP A 309 15.02 -13.70 -8.30
CA ASP A 309 15.84 -14.73 -7.65
C ASP A 309 16.93 -14.13 -6.76
N ASP A 310 17.61 -13.08 -7.25
CA ASP A 310 18.62 -12.36 -6.46
C ASP A 310 18.03 -11.69 -5.23
N ALA A 311 16.85 -11.08 -5.35
CA ALA A 311 16.15 -10.44 -4.22
C ALA A 311 15.77 -11.48 -3.16
N VAL A 312 15.15 -12.59 -3.56
CA VAL A 312 14.75 -13.66 -2.63
C VAL A 312 15.97 -14.29 -1.95
N LYS A 313 17.06 -14.48 -2.68
CA LYS A 313 18.33 -14.97 -2.12
C LYS A 313 18.85 -14.02 -1.05
N LEU A 314 18.93 -12.72 -1.36
CA LEU A 314 19.43 -11.70 -0.41
C LEU A 314 18.54 -11.58 0.83
N ILE A 315 17.20 -11.64 0.65
CA ILE A 315 16.26 -11.64 1.78
C ILE A 315 16.51 -12.83 2.70
N LYS A 316 16.61 -14.06 2.15
CA LYS A 316 16.90 -15.28 2.92
C LYS A 316 18.22 -15.19 3.69
N GLU A 317 19.28 -14.75 3.04
CA GLU A 317 20.61 -14.57 3.67
C GLU A 317 20.54 -13.53 4.79
N THR A 318 19.82 -12.42 4.59
CA THR A 318 19.68 -11.37 5.60
C THR A 318 18.82 -11.82 6.79
N ILE A 319 17.76 -12.58 6.55
CA ILE A 319 16.93 -13.19 7.61
C ILE A 319 17.79 -14.13 8.46
N GLU A 320 18.56 -15.03 7.82
CA GLU A 320 19.43 -15.96 8.54
C GLU A 320 20.47 -15.22 9.39
N GLN A 321 21.10 -14.18 8.86
CA GLN A 321 22.08 -13.37 9.60
C GLN A 321 21.47 -12.61 10.78
N LYS A 322 20.28 -12.03 10.64
CA LYS A 322 19.67 -11.19 11.67
C LYS A 322 18.81 -11.95 12.67
N PHE A 323 18.17 -13.03 12.23
CA PHE A 323 17.12 -13.73 12.99
C PHE A 323 17.37 -15.24 13.14
N GLY A 324 18.34 -15.84 12.43
CA GLY A 324 18.60 -17.29 12.40
C GLY A 324 19.12 -17.89 13.70
N GLY A 325 19.40 -17.10 14.71
CA GLY A 325 19.81 -17.53 16.05
C GLY A 325 18.73 -17.43 17.13
N LYS A 326 17.47 -17.14 16.75
CA LYS A 326 16.33 -17.01 17.69
C LYS A 326 15.46 -18.26 17.70
#